data_af5c941bf29761a3664346f122fb4469
#
_entry.id   af5c941bf29761a3664346f122fb4469
#
_cell.length_a   1.000
_cell.length_b   1.000
_cell.length_c   1.000
_cell.angle_alpha   90.00
_cell.angle_beta   90.00
_cell.angle_gamma   90.00
#
_symmetry.space_group_name_H-M   'P 1'
#
loop_
_entity.id
_entity.type
_entity.pdbx_description
1 polymer ?
#
loop_
_entity_poly.entity_id
_entity_poly.type
_entity_poly.pdbx_seq_one_letter_code
_entity_poly.pdbx_strand_id
1 'polypeptide(L)'
;MTGDAAASAARLAGELTGMEGAQAWQVFLGHGSNLFIDLGGQVQLPGRDKARVVGEWTLWVSLAAWRLQDAARVLVACEEPRPVIAEKITVLKGRRVTAVTVVPPAMEAVFDFDGVRLLIFPIHSETGSASAGKENRQWALWRPQGDIVSVCPGSGEAWTAKPSTEPARRTRAPDTSEPSRPPQR
;
A
#
# COMPACT_ATOMS: atom_id res chain seq x y z
N MET A 1 13.92 4.75 25.61
CA MET A 1 12.92 4.91 24.55
C MET A 1 13.07 3.94 23.37
N THR A 2 14.16 3.20 23.24
CA THR A 2 14.40 2.26 22.12
C THR A 2 13.64 0.91 22.19
N GLY A 3 13.22 0.48 23.38
CA GLY A 3 12.49 -0.79 23.54
C GLY A 3 11.06 -0.78 23.01
N ASP A 4 10.42 0.37 22.96
CA ASP A 4 9.02 0.52 22.53
C ASP A 4 8.85 0.41 21.00
N ALA A 5 9.76 1.00 20.23
CA ALA A 5 9.72 0.93 18.77
C ALA A 5 9.98 -0.50 18.25
N ALA A 6 10.88 -1.25 18.88
CA ALA A 6 11.16 -2.64 18.51
C ALA A 6 9.96 -3.55 18.79
N ALA A 7 9.31 -3.37 19.96
CA ALA A 7 8.10 -4.12 20.31
C ALA A 7 6.93 -3.78 19.37
N SER A 8 6.78 -2.50 18.99
CA SER A 8 5.78 -2.05 18.02
C SER A 8 6.03 -2.64 16.63
N ALA A 9 7.28 -2.68 16.16
CA ALA A 9 7.63 -3.28 14.88
C ALA A 9 7.36 -4.80 14.88
N ALA A 10 7.74 -5.51 15.95
CA ALA A 10 7.48 -6.95 16.08
C ALA A 10 5.97 -7.26 16.07
N ARG A 11 5.16 -6.45 16.79
CA ARG A 11 3.71 -6.58 16.80
C ARG A 11 3.13 -6.34 15.40
N LEU A 12 3.57 -5.26 14.72
CA LEU A 12 3.15 -4.96 13.36
C LEU A 12 3.53 -6.09 12.40
N ALA A 13 4.74 -6.61 12.46
CA ALA A 13 5.16 -7.76 11.65
C ALA A 13 4.25 -8.97 11.89
N GLY A 14 3.90 -9.27 13.15
CA GLY A 14 2.97 -10.34 13.51
C GLY A 14 1.57 -10.17 12.87
N GLU A 15 1.07 -8.94 12.79
CA GLU A 15 -0.22 -8.66 12.14
C GLU A 15 -0.17 -8.83 10.60
N LEU A 16 1.03 -8.78 10.02
CA LEU A 16 1.25 -8.92 8.58
C LEU A 16 1.52 -10.36 8.14
N THR A 17 1.91 -11.26 9.04
CA THR A 17 2.24 -12.65 8.69
C THR A 17 1.07 -13.41 8.06
N GLY A 18 -0.17 -13.06 8.41
CA GLY A 18 -1.36 -13.69 7.86
C GLY A 18 -1.54 -13.51 6.34
N MET A 19 -0.79 -12.61 5.71
CA MET A 19 -0.82 -12.42 4.26
C MET A 19 0.23 -13.24 3.50
N GLU A 20 1.12 -13.95 4.19
CA GLU A 20 2.09 -14.83 3.54
C GLU A 20 1.39 -15.93 2.73
N GLY A 21 1.87 -16.19 1.52
CA GLY A 21 1.23 -17.05 0.55
C GLY A 21 0.15 -16.38 -0.30
N ALA A 22 -0.35 -15.19 0.10
CA ALA A 22 -1.35 -14.46 -0.69
C ALA A 22 -0.76 -14.00 -2.03
N GLN A 23 -1.49 -14.26 -3.11
CA GLN A 23 -1.06 -13.92 -4.46
C GLN A 23 -1.54 -12.52 -4.85
N ALA A 24 -0.65 -11.69 -5.41
CA ALA A 24 -1.00 -10.40 -5.99
C ALA A 24 -1.72 -10.62 -7.34
N TRP A 25 -2.98 -10.26 -7.44
CA TRP A 25 -3.74 -10.40 -8.68
C TRP A 25 -4.05 -9.06 -9.34
N GLN A 26 -4.10 -7.97 -8.58
CA GLN A 26 -4.26 -6.62 -9.10
C GLN A 26 -3.23 -5.68 -8.49
N VAL A 27 -2.54 -4.92 -9.36
CA VAL A 27 -1.56 -3.90 -8.98
C VAL A 27 -1.82 -2.67 -9.83
N PHE A 28 -1.99 -1.51 -9.22
CA PHE A 28 -2.30 -0.28 -9.94
C PHE A 28 -1.89 0.96 -9.16
N LEU A 29 -1.78 2.09 -9.87
CA LEU A 29 -1.53 3.39 -9.28
C LEU A 29 -2.84 4.14 -9.06
N GLY A 30 -2.98 4.72 -7.87
CA GLY A 30 -3.98 5.72 -7.56
C GLY A 30 -3.56 7.12 -8.04
N HIS A 31 -3.89 8.15 -7.26
CA HIS A 31 -3.42 9.52 -7.53
C HIS A 31 -1.91 9.61 -7.29
N GLY A 32 -1.19 10.33 -8.16
CA GLY A 32 0.27 10.42 -8.09
C GLY A 32 0.93 9.05 -8.23
N SER A 33 1.84 8.72 -7.32
CA SER A 33 2.53 7.43 -7.21
C SER A 33 1.96 6.52 -6.12
N ASN A 34 0.74 6.80 -5.62
CA ASN A 34 0.08 5.93 -4.66
C ASN A 34 -0.07 4.53 -5.25
N LEU A 35 0.51 3.54 -4.59
CA LEU A 35 0.51 2.15 -5.04
C LEU A 35 -0.57 1.35 -4.33
N PHE A 36 -1.33 0.58 -5.08
CA PHE A 36 -2.32 -0.38 -4.58
C PHE A 36 -1.98 -1.77 -5.07
N ILE A 37 -2.03 -2.74 -4.14
CA ILE A 37 -1.83 -4.16 -4.45
C ILE A 37 -2.97 -4.94 -3.78
N ASP A 38 -3.79 -5.59 -4.60
CA ASP A 38 -4.82 -6.51 -4.14
C ASP A 38 -4.27 -7.95 -4.13
N LEU A 39 -4.43 -8.63 -3.00
CA LEU A 39 -3.81 -9.92 -2.69
C LEU A 39 -4.86 -10.92 -2.20
N GLY A 40 -4.56 -12.20 -2.40
CA GLY A 40 -5.40 -13.30 -1.91
C GLY A 40 -6.69 -13.46 -2.70
N GLY A 41 -7.76 -13.88 -2.03
CA GLY A 41 -9.08 -14.06 -2.63
C GLY A 41 -9.69 -12.73 -3.09
N GLN A 42 -10.61 -12.80 -4.05
CA GLN A 42 -11.38 -11.66 -4.52
C GLN A 42 -12.63 -11.48 -3.67
N VAL A 43 -12.84 -10.27 -3.16
CA VAL A 43 -13.98 -9.90 -2.34
C VAL A 43 -14.83 -8.84 -3.05
N GLN A 44 -16.13 -9.07 -3.14
CA GLN A 44 -17.05 -8.09 -3.66
C GLN A 44 -17.49 -7.14 -2.54
N LEU A 45 -17.25 -5.85 -2.73
CA LEU A 45 -17.74 -4.82 -1.84
C LEU A 45 -18.98 -4.16 -2.46
N PRO A 46 -20.03 -3.90 -1.67
CA PRO A 46 -21.18 -3.15 -2.15
C PRO A 46 -20.73 -1.73 -2.55
N GLY A 47 -21.15 -1.27 -3.71
CA GLY A 47 -20.91 0.08 -4.21
C GLY A 47 -22.25 0.76 -4.53
N ARG A 48 -22.25 2.11 -4.57
CA ARG A 48 -23.47 2.87 -4.90
C ARG A 48 -24.03 2.51 -6.28
N ASP A 49 -23.15 2.34 -7.27
CA ASP A 49 -23.58 2.11 -8.67
C ASP A 49 -23.16 0.73 -9.19
N LYS A 50 -22.07 0.18 -8.72
CA LYS A 50 -21.57 -1.15 -9.10
C LYS A 50 -20.80 -1.78 -7.94
N ALA A 51 -20.92 -3.09 -7.80
CA ALA A 51 -20.07 -3.87 -6.90
C ALA A 51 -18.60 -3.68 -7.30
N ARG A 52 -17.73 -3.51 -6.31
CA ARG A 52 -16.29 -3.40 -6.51
C ARG A 52 -15.63 -4.69 -6.08
N VAL A 53 -14.73 -5.19 -6.92
CA VAL A 53 -13.90 -6.34 -6.58
C VAL A 53 -12.58 -5.81 -6.01
N VAL A 54 -12.21 -6.28 -4.84
CA VAL A 54 -10.96 -5.95 -4.13
C VAL A 54 -10.29 -7.22 -3.66
N GLY A 55 -9.03 -7.14 -3.26
CA GLY A 55 -8.34 -8.25 -2.62
C GLY A 55 -8.90 -8.52 -1.24
N GLU A 56 -8.84 -9.79 -0.82
CA GLU A 56 -8.97 -10.17 0.58
C GLU A 56 -8.04 -9.31 1.46
N TRP A 57 -6.83 -9.10 0.99
CA TRP A 57 -5.89 -8.12 1.50
C TRP A 57 -5.69 -7.01 0.47
N THR A 58 -5.60 -5.76 0.91
CA THR A 58 -5.24 -4.65 0.04
C THR A 58 -4.15 -3.82 0.70
N LEU A 59 -2.96 -3.84 0.13
CA LEU A 59 -1.87 -2.94 0.51
C LEU A 59 -2.00 -1.62 -0.24
N TRP A 60 -1.94 -0.52 0.49
CA TRP A 60 -1.94 0.84 -0.04
C TRP A 60 -0.71 1.59 0.47
N VAL A 61 0.13 2.07 -0.44
CA VAL A 61 1.23 2.97 -0.14
C VAL A 61 0.84 4.35 -0.64
N SER A 62 0.81 5.34 0.24
CA SER A 62 0.27 6.67 -0.02
C SER A 62 1.33 7.76 0.08
N LEU A 63 1.75 8.09 1.30
CA LEU A 63 2.68 9.19 1.59
C LEU A 63 4.11 8.72 1.88
N ALA A 64 4.39 7.44 1.77
CA ALA A 64 5.72 6.87 1.88
C ALA A 64 6.43 6.84 0.52
N ALA A 65 7.74 6.99 0.52
CA ALA A 65 8.54 6.60 -0.63
C ALA A 65 8.55 5.08 -0.76
N TRP A 66 8.65 4.57 -1.98
CA TRP A 66 8.74 3.14 -2.22
C TRP A 66 9.55 2.81 -3.47
N ARG A 67 10.08 1.60 -3.52
CA ARG A 67 10.71 1.05 -4.70
C ARG A 67 10.50 -0.45 -4.81
N LEU A 68 10.52 -0.94 -6.04
CA LEU A 68 10.62 -2.36 -6.36
C LEU A 68 12.05 -2.69 -6.77
N GLN A 69 12.56 -3.80 -6.26
CA GLN A 69 13.87 -4.33 -6.64
C GLN A 69 13.87 -5.86 -6.65
N ASP A 70 14.72 -6.44 -7.45
CA ASP A 70 15.11 -7.85 -7.36
C ASP A 70 16.50 -7.99 -6.72
N ALA A 71 17.09 -9.17 -6.81
CA ALA A 71 18.43 -9.42 -6.24
C ALA A 71 19.54 -8.65 -6.98
N ALA A 72 19.31 -8.23 -8.22
CA ALA A 72 20.35 -7.64 -9.08
C ALA A 72 20.21 -6.11 -9.20
N ARG A 73 19.00 -5.56 -9.14
CA ARG A 73 18.78 -4.14 -9.47
C ARG A 73 17.49 -3.58 -8.89
N VAL A 74 17.39 -2.26 -8.84
CA VAL A 74 16.13 -1.55 -8.69
C VAL A 74 15.36 -1.64 -10.02
N LEU A 75 14.10 -2.04 -9.94
CA LEU A 75 13.21 -2.20 -11.10
C LEU A 75 12.46 -0.90 -11.40
N VAL A 76 11.96 -0.24 -10.35
CA VAL A 76 11.24 1.04 -10.41
C VAL A 76 11.12 1.66 -9.02
N ALA A 77 11.05 2.99 -8.95
CA ALA A 77 10.79 3.77 -7.73
C ALA A 77 9.61 4.74 -7.92
N CYS A 78 9.08 5.25 -6.82
CA CYS A 78 7.89 6.12 -6.80
C CYS A 78 8.09 7.49 -7.49
N GLU A 79 9.33 7.91 -7.67
CA GLU A 79 9.69 9.19 -8.31
C GLU A 79 9.88 9.10 -9.84
N GLU A 80 9.74 7.91 -10.41
CA GLU A 80 9.85 7.75 -11.86
C GLU A 80 8.58 8.22 -12.58
N PRO A 81 8.65 8.48 -13.91
CA PRO A 81 7.49 8.86 -14.69
C PRO A 81 6.35 7.82 -14.55
N ARG A 82 5.13 8.31 -14.32
CA ARG A 82 3.96 7.46 -14.07
C ARG A 82 3.76 6.33 -15.10
N PRO A 83 3.95 6.51 -16.43
CA PRO A 83 3.85 5.42 -17.39
C PRO A 83 4.88 4.29 -17.15
N VAL A 84 6.11 4.66 -16.76
CA VAL A 84 7.18 3.72 -16.42
C VAL A 84 6.79 2.92 -15.18
N ILE A 85 6.31 3.62 -14.14
CA ILE A 85 5.85 2.97 -12.91
C ILE A 85 4.71 2.00 -13.26
N ALA A 86 3.69 2.45 -13.99
CA ALA A 86 2.51 1.65 -14.31
C ALA A 86 2.85 0.35 -15.08
N GLU A 87 3.85 0.40 -15.95
CA GLU A 87 4.38 -0.78 -16.64
C GLU A 87 5.11 -1.71 -15.66
N LYS A 88 6.08 -1.17 -14.91
CA LYS A 88 7.01 -1.96 -14.10
C LYS A 88 6.37 -2.62 -12.89
N ILE A 89 5.37 -1.99 -12.26
CA ILE A 89 4.67 -2.59 -11.10
C ILE A 89 3.90 -3.87 -11.48
N THR A 90 3.62 -4.08 -12.77
CA THR A 90 2.94 -5.30 -13.24
C THR A 90 3.74 -6.57 -12.96
N VAL A 91 5.04 -6.47 -12.73
CA VAL A 91 5.91 -7.59 -12.35
C VAL A 91 5.43 -8.31 -11.08
N LEU A 92 4.69 -7.64 -10.22
CA LEU A 92 4.12 -8.23 -9.00
C LEU A 92 2.91 -9.12 -9.27
N LYS A 93 2.21 -8.96 -10.41
CA LYS A 93 1.02 -9.75 -10.72
C LYS A 93 1.36 -11.24 -10.82
N GLY A 94 0.59 -12.05 -10.11
CA GLY A 94 0.78 -13.50 -10.04
C GLY A 94 1.80 -13.95 -8.99
N ARG A 95 2.62 -13.05 -8.43
CA ARG A 95 3.59 -13.38 -7.39
C ARG A 95 2.94 -13.51 -6.03
N ARG A 96 3.53 -14.30 -5.15
CA ARG A 96 3.05 -14.52 -3.78
C ARG A 96 3.91 -13.75 -2.79
N VAL A 97 3.30 -13.26 -1.73
CA VAL A 97 4.05 -12.75 -0.58
C VAL A 97 4.73 -13.93 0.10
N THR A 98 6.04 -13.91 0.17
CA THR A 98 6.85 -14.98 0.80
C THR A 98 7.39 -14.56 2.16
N ALA A 99 7.55 -13.26 2.39
CA ALA A 99 7.98 -12.73 3.68
C ALA A 99 7.58 -11.26 3.83
N VAL A 100 7.37 -10.83 5.07
CA VAL A 100 7.21 -9.42 5.43
C VAL A 100 8.13 -9.09 6.59
N THR A 101 8.89 -8.00 6.45
CA THR A 101 9.76 -7.49 7.51
C THR A 101 9.42 -6.04 7.81
N VAL A 102 9.39 -5.68 9.09
CA VAL A 102 9.22 -4.30 9.56
C VAL A 102 10.43 -3.88 10.35
N VAL A 103 10.99 -2.74 10.00
CA VAL A 103 12.26 -2.22 10.59
C VAL A 103 11.97 -0.96 11.41
N PRO A 104 12.20 -1.02 12.75
CA PRO A 104 12.10 0.16 13.60
C PRO A 104 13.31 1.09 13.36
N PRO A 105 13.26 2.38 13.78
CA PRO A 105 12.12 3.04 14.42
C PRO A 105 11.08 3.58 13.43
N ALA A 106 11.43 3.72 12.14
CA ALA A 106 10.58 4.38 11.15
C ALA A 106 9.45 3.48 10.63
N MET A 107 9.41 2.20 11.02
CA MET A 107 8.46 1.21 10.50
C MET A 107 8.55 1.06 8.98
N GLU A 108 9.78 1.10 8.48
CA GLU A 108 10.05 0.69 7.11
C GLU A 108 9.55 -0.74 6.91
N ALA A 109 8.94 -1.01 5.77
CA ALA A 109 8.40 -2.33 5.48
C ALA A 109 9.02 -2.90 4.21
N VAL A 110 9.34 -4.19 4.25
CA VAL A 110 9.79 -4.96 3.09
C VAL A 110 8.83 -6.11 2.89
N PHE A 111 8.18 -6.13 1.73
CA PHE A 111 7.35 -7.24 1.28
C PHE A 111 8.10 -7.98 0.18
N ASP A 112 8.42 -9.25 0.41
CA ASP A 112 9.03 -10.11 -0.62
C ASP A 112 7.93 -10.83 -1.40
N PHE A 113 7.98 -10.69 -2.72
CA PHE A 113 7.05 -11.28 -3.67
C PHE A 113 7.82 -12.25 -4.58
N ASP A 114 8.08 -13.46 -4.12
CA ASP A 114 8.84 -14.45 -4.90
C ASP A 114 10.15 -13.87 -5.49
N GLY A 115 10.94 -13.19 -4.63
CA GLY A 115 12.22 -12.60 -4.99
C GLY A 115 12.16 -11.19 -5.60
N VAL A 116 10.98 -10.63 -5.83
CA VAL A 116 10.80 -9.18 -6.07
C VAL A 116 10.37 -8.51 -4.78
N ARG A 117 11.16 -7.56 -4.30
CA ARG A 117 10.91 -6.87 -3.04
C ARG A 117 10.32 -5.49 -3.25
N LEU A 118 9.20 -5.23 -2.58
CA LEU A 118 8.66 -3.89 -2.39
C LEU A 118 9.20 -3.35 -1.06
N LEU A 119 9.98 -2.28 -1.12
CA LEU A 119 10.46 -1.56 0.04
C LEU A 119 9.64 -0.29 0.20
N ILE A 120 9.16 -0.05 1.42
CA ILE A 120 8.35 1.12 1.77
C ILE A 120 9.08 1.90 2.86
N PHE A 121 9.30 3.19 2.62
CA PHE A 121 10.04 4.08 3.50
C PHE A 121 9.12 5.20 3.98
N PRO A 122 8.60 5.16 5.21
CA PRO A 122 7.92 6.30 5.81
C PRO A 122 8.87 7.50 5.88
N ILE A 123 8.50 8.62 5.25
CA ILE A 123 9.39 9.77 5.06
C ILE A 123 8.98 11.01 5.87
N HIS A 124 7.83 10.98 6.52
CA HIS A 124 7.34 12.10 7.31
C HIS A 124 7.56 11.83 8.81
N SER A 125 8.26 12.75 9.48
CA SER A 125 8.55 12.64 10.91
C SER A 125 7.34 12.95 11.78
N GLU A 126 6.74 14.12 11.58
CA GLU A 126 5.51 14.56 12.24
C GLU A 126 4.75 15.52 11.34
N THR A 127 3.44 15.46 11.41
CA THR A 127 2.63 16.51 10.84
C THR A 127 2.23 17.43 11.98
N GLY A 128 2.61 18.67 11.91
CA GLY A 128 2.27 19.71 12.90
C GLY A 128 0.79 20.06 12.99
N SER A 129 -0.09 19.13 12.64
CA SER A 129 -1.53 19.29 12.70
C SER A 129 -2.14 18.21 13.58
N ALA A 130 -2.75 18.61 14.68
CA ALA A 130 -3.59 17.78 15.53
C ALA A 130 -4.81 17.15 14.79
N SER A 131 -5.01 17.53 13.52
CA SER A 131 -5.97 16.91 12.59
C SER A 131 -5.39 15.75 11.82
N ALA A 132 -4.21 15.24 12.19
CA ALA A 132 -3.58 14.05 11.61
C ALA A 132 -4.42 12.78 11.87
N GLY A 133 -5.70 12.85 11.54
CA GLY A 133 -6.60 11.75 11.40
C GLY A 133 -6.21 10.90 10.18
N LYS A 134 -7.08 10.04 9.77
CA LYS A 134 -7.00 9.02 8.71
C LYS A 134 -6.30 9.43 7.38
N GLU A 135 -6.01 10.72 7.17
CA GLU A 135 -5.55 11.29 5.91
C GLU A 135 -4.03 11.20 5.69
N ASN A 136 -3.25 11.01 6.76
CA ASN A 136 -1.78 11.04 6.69
C ASN A 136 -1.12 9.66 6.83
N ARG A 137 -1.76 8.62 6.33
CA ARG A 137 -1.17 7.28 6.36
C ARG A 137 -0.02 7.20 5.37
N GLN A 138 1.15 6.76 5.85
CA GLN A 138 2.29 6.48 5.00
C GLN A 138 2.02 5.24 4.13
N TRP A 139 1.51 4.19 4.78
CA TRP A 139 0.97 3.02 4.13
C TRP A 139 -0.07 2.34 5.02
N ALA A 140 -0.90 1.50 4.43
CA ALA A 140 -1.95 0.79 5.12
C ALA A 140 -2.22 -0.57 4.49
N LEU A 141 -2.69 -1.52 5.30
CA LEU A 141 -3.17 -2.83 4.87
C LEU A 141 -4.61 -3.02 5.34
N TRP A 142 -5.54 -3.19 4.41
CA TRP A 142 -6.88 -3.70 4.70
C TRP A 142 -6.81 -5.20 4.81
N ARG A 143 -7.41 -5.74 5.86
CA ARG A 143 -7.39 -7.16 6.18
C ARG A 143 -8.74 -7.84 5.88
N PRO A 144 -8.77 -9.19 5.79
CA PRO A 144 -10.00 -9.96 5.54
C PRO A 144 -11.14 -9.65 6.52
N GLN A 145 -10.79 -9.35 7.78
CA GLN A 145 -11.73 -9.02 8.84
C GLN A 145 -12.39 -7.63 8.68
N GLY A 146 -11.98 -6.87 7.66
CA GLY A 146 -12.48 -5.53 7.38
C GLY A 146 -11.83 -4.41 8.19
N ASP A 147 -10.84 -4.72 9.02
CA ASP A 147 -10.06 -3.73 9.74
C ASP A 147 -8.84 -3.27 8.95
N ILE A 148 -8.18 -2.23 9.44
CA ILE A 148 -7.04 -1.58 8.77
C ILE A 148 -5.88 -1.53 9.74
N VAL A 149 -4.73 -2.02 9.29
CA VAL A 149 -3.43 -1.76 9.89
C VAL A 149 -2.77 -0.63 9.12
N SER A 150 -2.27 0.41 9.79
CA SER A 150 -1.65 1.54 9.09
C SER A 150 -0.48 2.12 9.87
N VAL A 151 0.51 2.61 9.14
CA VAL A 151 1.62 3.38 9.67
C VAL A 151 1.38 4.85 9.37
N CYS A 152 1.37 5.67 10.44
CA CYS A 152 1.19 7.11 10.38
C CYS A 152 2.50 7.83 10.72
N PRO A 153 2.69 9.10 10.30
CA PRO A 153 3.90 9.84 10.61
C PRO A 153 4.05 10.09 12.12
N GLY A 154 5.30 10.13 12.59
CA GLY A 154 5.74 10.81 13.80
C GLY A 154 5.35 10.25 15.14
N SER A 155 4.47 9.29 15.23
CA SER A 155 4.19 8.68 16.53
C SER A 155 5.12 7.50 16.75
N GLY A 156 5.83 7.45 17.87
CA GLY A 156 6.51 6.22 18.31
C GLY A 156 5.54 5.03 18.44
N GLU A 157 4.24 5.27 18.29
CA GLU A 157 3.16 4.29 18.09
C GLU A 157 2.78 4.24 16.61
N ALA A 158 3.56 3.53 15.85
CA ALA A 158 3.52 3.60 14.40
C ALA A 158 2.33 2.90 13.74
N TRP A 159 1.40 2.29 14.45
CA TRP A 159 0.22 1.74 13.80
C TRP A 159 -1.06 1.85 14.65
N THR A 160 -2.17 1.91 13.94
CA THR A 160 -3.50 1.81 14.53
C THR A 160 -4.30 0.76 13.77
N ALA A 161 -4.66 -0.33 14.42
CA ALA A 161 -5.69 -1.22 13.91
C ALA A 161 -7.05 -0.63 14.31
N LYS A 162 -7.92 -0.35 13.37
CA LYS A 162 -9.32 0.08 13.64
C LYS A 162 -10.25 -0.74 12.77
N PRO A 163 -11.35 -1.27 13.31
CA PRO A 163 -12.41 -1.83 12.49
C PRO A 163 -12.84 -0.80 11.45
N SER A 164 -12.85 -1.16 10.19
CA SER A 164 -13.34 -0.29 9.14
C SER A 164 -14.88 -0.32 9.16
N THR A 165 -15.48 0.70 9.74
CA THR A 165 -16.94 0.93 9.60
C THR A 165 -17.28 1.64 8.30
N GLU A 166 -16.28 2.10 7.55
CA GLU A 166 -16.45 2.74 6.25
C GLU A 166 -16.00 1.80 5.13
N PRO A 167 -16.81 1.57 4.09
CA PRO A 167 -16.35 0.94 2.87
C PRO A 167 -15.18 1.75 2.33
N ALA A 168 -14.08 1.08 1.99
CA ALA A 168 -12.87 1.71 1.49
C ALA A 168 -13.21 2.73 0.39
N ARG A 169 -13.12 4.03 0.69
CA ARG A 169 -13.24 5.10 -0.30
C ARG A 169 -11.97 5.08 -1.16
N ARG A 170 -11.95 4.19 -2.14
CA ARG A 170 -10.93 4.24 -3.18
C ARG A 170 -11.26 5.41 -4.10
N THR A 171 -10.40 6.40 -4.15
CA THR A 171 -10.43 7.41 -5.21
C THR A 171 -10.36 6.69 -6.55
N ARG A 172 -11.37 6.90 -7.39
CA ARG A 172 -11.48 6.35 -8.75
C ARG A 172 -10.21 6.73 -9.51
N ALA A 173 -9.53 5.75 -10.11
CA ALA A 173 -8.53 6.04 -11.12
C ALA A 173 -9.22 6.87 -12.22
N PRO A 174 -8.57 7.93 -12.76
CA PRO A 174 -9.16 8.71 -13.84
C PRO A 174 -9.40 7.76 -15.02
N ASP A 175 -10.62 7.84 -15.53
CA ASP A 175 -11.06 7.11 -16.72
C ASP A 175 -10.22 7.61 -17.92
N THR A 176 -9.36 6.74 -18.43
CA THR A 176 -8.51 7.04 -19.59
C THR A 176 -9.26 6.95 -20.92
N SER A 177 -10.58 6.94 -20.90
CA SER A 177 -11.44 6.81 -22.10
C SER A 177 -12.01 8.14 -22.62
N GLU A 178 -11.39 9.29 -22.36
CA GLU A 178 -11.79 10.52 -23.04
C GLU A 178 -11.04 10.63 -24.39
N PRO A 179 -11.72 10.49 -25.54
CA PRO A 179 -11.10 10.67 -26.84
C PRO A 179 -10.74 12.16 -27.01
N SER A 180 -9.50 12.41 -27.37
CA SER A 180 -8.97 13.75 -27.70
C SER A 180 -9.88 14.46 -28.68
N ARG A 181 -10.49 15.55 -28.24
CA ARG A 181 -11.30 16.44 -29.11
C ARG A 181 -10.36 17.08 -30.15
N PRO A 182 -10.63 16.99 -31.44
CA PRO A 182 -9.77 17.62 -32.44
C PRO A 182 -9.84 19.15 -32.33
N PRO A 183 -8.74 19.86 -32.66
CA PRO A 183 -8.70 21.31 -32.61
C PRO A 183 -9.71 21.92 -33.58
N GLN A 184 -10.58 22.77 -33.09
CA GLN A 184 -11.43 23.61 -33.95
C GLN A 184 -10.56 24.70 -34.60
N ARG A 185 -10.66 24.77 -35.93
CA ARG A 185 -10.09 25.87 -36.74
C ARG A 185 -10.91 27.15 -36.57
#